data_75dad373551952f05157b67d09baac04
#
_entry.id   75dad373551952f05157b67d09baac04
#
_cell.length_a   1.000
_cell.length_b   1.000
_cell.length_c   1.000
_cell.angle_alpha   90.00
_cell.angle_beta   90.00
_cell.angle_gamma   90.00
#
_symmetry.space_group_name_H-M   'P 1'
#
loop_
_entity.id
_entity.type
_entity.pdbx_description
1 polymer ?
#
loop_
_entity_poly.entity_id
_entity_poly.type
_entity_poly.pdbx_seq_one_letter_code
_entity_poly.pdbx_strand_id
1 'polypeptide(L)'
;MQQESLALRNAHAWSVPTEHALAAVARYSPIVELGAGNGTWASALRARGVDVLAFDTPLWSAEFSDSSAVARISVDLAAVEEGTPLMGQRHGGVLQGGPEMASSESDRTLVLMWPDYAGRGRYGISCLRGYSGSVLVLVGEWRGATFGSYSAGLPETGQSFSAEFQAEVEDGFELVEEIPLPNWPYFLDRLAIWKRKVSATKELCAKDV
;
A
#
# COMPACT_ATOMS: atom_id res chain seq x y z
N MET A 1 -12.26 21.94 -4.65
CA MET A 1 -11.55 20.90 -5.44
C MET A 1 -10.64 20.01 -4.59
N GLN A 2 -9.59 20.50 -3.88
CA GLN A 2 -8.73 19.63 -3.05
C GLN A 2 -9.45 18.98 -1.87
N GLN A 3 -10.24 19.74 -1.13
CA GLN A 3 -11.03 19.22 0.00
C GLN A 3 -12.10 18.22 -0.45
N GLU A 4 -12.74 18.46 -1.59
CA GLU A 4 -13.72 17.55 -2.19
C GLU A 4 -13.06 16.23 -2.63
N SER A 5 -11.88 16.30 -3.26
CA SER A 5 -11.11 15.12 -3.65
C SER A 5 -10.70 14.29 -2.43
N LEU A 6 -10.29 14.94 -1.32
CA LEU A 6 -9.94 14.23 -0.08
C LEU A 6 -11.17 13.56 0.53
N ALA A 7 -12.31 14.25 0.58
CA ALA A 7 -13.56 13.70 1.09
C ALA A 7 -14.01 12.46 0.29
N LEU A 8 -13.91 12.52 -1.04
CA LEU A 8 -14.25 11.39 -1.92
C LEU A 8 -13.29 10.21 -1.73
N ARG A 9 -11.98 10.47 -1.64
CA ARG A 9 -10.99 9.41 -1.37
C ARG A 9 -11.23 8.73 -0.04
N ASN A 10 -11.51 9.49 1.00
CA ASN A 10 -11.81 8.95 2.33
C ASN A 10 -13.15 8.18 2.35
N ALA A 11 -14.14 8.61 1.57
CA ALA A 11 -15.43 7.95 1.49
C ALA A 11 -15.40 6.65 0.66
N HIS A 12 -14.55 6.57 -0.36
CA HIS A 12 -14.52 5.44 -1.29
C HIS A 12 -13.23 4.63 -1.18
N ALA A 13 -12.15 5.12 -1.76
CA ALA A 13 -10.81 4.54 -1.70
C ALA A 13 -9.78 5.57 -2.17
N TRP A 14 -8.55 5.47 -1.68
CA TRP A 14 -7.45 6.31 -2.15
C TRP A 14 -7.06 5.97 -3.59
N SER A 15 -7.14 4.70 -3.95
CA SER A 15 -6.95 4.22 -5.32
C SER A 15 -8.18 3.41 -5.77
N VAL A 16 -8.54 3.55 -7.05
CA VAL A 16 -9.77 2.96 -7.60
C VAL A 16 -9.48 1.58 -8.19
N PRO A 17 -10.04 0.47 -7.63
CA PRO A 17 -9.89 -0.85 -8.22
C PRO A 17 -10.60 -0.94 -9.57
N THR A 18 -9.93 -1.55 -10.55
CA THR A 18 -10.53 -1.93 -11.83
C THR A 18 -10.63 -3.45 -11.95
N GLU A 19 -11.51 -3.94 -12.82
CA GLU A 19 -11.59 -5.37 -13.11
C GLU A 19 -10.25 -5.95 -13.54
N HIS A 20 -9.51 -5.23 -14.39
CA HIS A 20 -8.19 -5.65 -14.86
C HIS A 20 -7.18 -5.72 -13.70
N ALA A 21 -7.12 -4.69 -12.86
CA ALA A 21 -6.23 -4.67 -11.70
C ALA A 21 -6.57 -5.78 -10.68
N LEU A 22 -7.85 -5.97 -10.37
CA LEU A 22 -8.31 -7.03 -9.48
C LEU A 22 -8.00 -8.43 -10.02
N ALA A 23 -8.18 -8.65 -11.32
CA ALA A 23 -7.83 -9.92 -11.97
C ALA A 23 -6.31 -10.17 -11.94
N ALA A 24 -5.49 -9.13 -12.10
CA ALA A 24 -4.04 -9.23 -11.99
C ALA A 24 -3.60 -9.62 -10.58
N VAL A 25 -4.13 -8.95 -9.55
CA VAL A 25 -3.83 -9.25 -8.15
C VAL A 25 -4.29 -10.64 -7.75
N ALA A 26 -5.47 -11.06 -8.21
CA ALA A 26 -6.04 -12.37 -7.89
C ALA A 26 -5.14 -13.57 -8.28
N ARG A 27 -4.28 -13.39 -9.29
CA ARG A 27 -3.30 -14.43 -9.71
C ARG A 27 -2.26 -14.74 -8.63
N TYR A 28 -2.13 -13.89 -7.66
CA TYR A 28 -1.12 -13.97 -6.60
C TYR A 28 -1.73 -14.27 -5.22
N SER A 29 -2.92 -14.88 -5.21
CA SER A 29 -3.54 -15.41 -3.98
C SER A 29 -2.64 -16.50 -3.34
N PRO A 30 -2.56 -16.62 -2.02
CA PRO A 30 -3.24 -15.82 -1.01
C PRO A 30 -2.59 -14.44 -0.78
N ILE A 31 -3.35 -13.48 -0.24
CA ILE A 31 -2.96 -12.08 -0.12
C ILE A 31 -3.02 -11.61 1.33
N VAL A 32 -2.08 -10.76 1.72
CA VAL A 32 -2.16 -9.91 2.90
C VAL A 32 -2.10 -8.43 2.48
N GLU A 33 -3.15 -7.68 2.78
CA GLU A 33 -3.22 -6.23 2.55
C GLU A 33 -2.97 -5.51 3.87
N LEU A 34 -1.91 -4.71 3.94
CA LEU A 34 -1.56 -3.92 5.11
C LEU A 34 -1.79 -2.43 4.84
N GLY A 35 -2.48 -1.75 5.77
CA GLY A 35 -3.00 -0.41 5.55
C GLY A 35 -4.24 -0.42 4.66
N ALA A 36 -5.14 -1.37 4.89
CA ALA A 36 -6.31 -1.62 4.04
C ALA A 36 -7.38 -0.49 4.07
N GLY A 37 -7.24 0.46 4.98
CA GLY A 37 -8.17 1.57 5.12
C GLY A 37 -9.59 1.08 5.39
N ASN A 38 -10.52 1.46 4.51
CA ASN A 38 -11.91 1.00 4.56
C ASN A 38 -12.14 -0.42 4.02
N GLY A 39 -11.10 -1.08 3.47
CA GLY A 39 -11.18 -2.44 2.94
C GLY A 39 -11.81 -2.57 1.55
N THR A 40 -11.85 -1.50 0.76
CA THR A 40 -12.45 -1.52 -0.58
C THR A 40 -11.82 -2.57 -1.49
N TRP A 41 -10.49 -2.62 -1.57
CA TRP A 41 -9.79 -3.59 -2.40
C TRP A 41 -9.93 -5.01 -1.87
N ALA A 42 -9.75 -5.21 -0.56
CA ALA A 42 -9.94 -6.52 0.08
C ALA A 42 -11.35 -7.07 -0.16
N SER A 43 -12.38 -6.23 -0.02
CA SER A 43 -13.77 -6.61 -0.27
C SER A 43 -13.99 -7.01 -1.74
N ALA A 44 -13.47 -6.23 -2.69
CA ALA A 44 -13.59 -6.51 -4.11
C ALA A 44 -12.85 -7.79 -4.54
N LEU A 45 -11.70 -8.08 -3.95
CA LEU A 45 -10.95 -9.32 -4.16
C LEU A 45 -11.65 -10.53 -3.56
N ARG A 46 -12.16 -10.43 -2.33
CA ARG A 46 -12.92 -11.49 -1.67
C ARG A 46 -14.20 -11.85 -2.44
N ALA A 47 -14.89 -10.86 -3.02
CA ALA A 47 -16.05 -11.09 -3.88
C ALA A 47 -15.73 -11.92 -5.12
N ARG A 48 -14.46 -12.04 -5.49
CA ARG A 48 -13.93 -12.89 -6.58
C ARG A 48 -13.39 -14.24 -6.10
N GLY A 49 -13.57 -14.56 -4.82
CA GLY A 49 -13.09 -15.81 -4.22
C GLY A 49 -11.59 -15.79 -3.89
N VAL A 50 -10.95 -14.61 -3.88
CA VAL A 50 -9.54 -14.49 -3.48
C VAL A 50 -9.42 -14.59 -1.96
N ASP A 51 -8.45 -15.38 -1.48
CA ASP A 51 -8.11 -15.44 -0.06
C ASP A 51 -7.31 -14.19 0.32
N VAL A 52 -7.96 -13.27 1.07
CA VAL A 52 -7.39 -12.00 1.49
C VAL A 52 -7.51 -11.82 2.99
N LEU A 53 -6.38 -11.64 3.65
CA LEU A 53 -6.31 -11.03 4.97
C LEU A 53 -6.06 -9.53 4.82
N ALA A 54 -6.83 -8.70 5.50
CA ALA A 54 -6.70 -7.25 5.43
C ALA A 54 -6.54 -6.69 6.84
N PHE A 55 -5.52 -5.88 7.04
CA PHE A 55 -5.22 -5.27 8.32
C PHE A 55 -5.08 -3.75 8.18
N ASP A 56 -5.49 -3.04 9.23
CA ASP A 56 -5.22 -1.63 9.38
C ASP A 56 -4.98 -1.28 10.85
N THR A 57 -4.24 -0.23 11.10
CA THR A 57 -4.10 0.34 12.43
C THR A 57 -5.33 1.20 12.75
N PRO A 58 -5.88 1.15 13.98
CA PRO A 58 -7.06 1.94 14.34
C PRO A 58 -6.79 3.45 14.30
N LEU A 59 -5.53 3.83 14.40
CA LEU A 59 -5.02 5.20 14.32
C LEU A 59 -3.79 5.18 13.43
N TRP A 60 -3.61 6.20 12.60
CA TRP A 60 -2.30 6.56 12.07
C TRP A 60 -1.40 6.78 13.28
N SER A 61 -0.69 5.75 13.71
CA SER A 61 0.16 5.90 14.86
C SER A 61 1.23 6.94 14.54
N ALA A 62 1.43 7.88 15.44
CA ALA A 62 2.44 8.93 15.32
C ALA A 62 3.86 8.36 15.08
N GLU A 63 4.06 7.07 15.32
CA GLU A 63 5.29 6.33 15.09
C GLU A 63 5.63 6.15 13.60
N PHE A 64 4.63 6.13 12.72
CA PHE A 64 4.80 5.94 11.27
C PHE A 64 4.59 7.21 10.45
N SER A 65 4.12 8.29 11.06
CA SER A 65 3.95 9.58 10.42
C SER A 65 5.04 10.56 10.85
N ASP A 66 5.68 11.21 9.88
CA ASP A 66 6.47 12.40 10.19
C ASP A 66 5.51 13.47 10.71
N SER A 67 5.64 13.80 12.00
CA SER A 67 4.73 14.64 12.78
C SER A 67 4.48 16.04 12.20
N SER A 68 5.28 16.50 11.24
CA SER A 68 5.15 17.83 10.65
C SER A 68 4.09 17.94 9.54
N ALA A 69 3.76 16.85 8.85
CA ALA A 69 2.80 16.84 7.73
C ALA A 69 1.38 16.49 8.17
N VAL A 70 1.23 15.69 9.21
CA VAL A 70 -0.06 15.17 9.71
C VAL A 70 -0.76 16.12 10.69
N ALA A 71 -0.04 17.04 11.32
CA ALA A 71 -0.59 18.02 12.27
C ALA A 71 -1.66 18.97 11.67
N ARG A 72 -1.95 18.89 10.37
CA ARG A 72 -3.00 19.69 9.72
C ARG A 72 -4.26 18.90 9.36
N ILE A 73 -4.28 17.60 9.59
CA ILE A 73 -5.51 16.79 9.58
C ILE A 73 -5.81 16.45 11.03
N SER A 74 -6.06 17.47 11.85
CA SER A 74 -6.58 17.26 13.19
C SER A 74 -8.03 16.79 13.08
N VAL A 75 -8.22 15.49 12.95
CA VAL A 75 -9.41 14.86 13.46
C VAL A 75 -9.28 14.95 14.99
N ASP A 76 -10.24 15.53 15.63
CA ASP A 76 -10.28 15.60 17.09
C ASP A 76 -10.38 14.16 17.65
N LEU A 77 -9.22 13.58 17.99
CA LEU A 77 -9.09 12.18 18.43
C LEU A 77 -9.85 11.90 19.73
N ALA A 78 -10.23 12.95 20.48
CA ALA A 78 -11.02 12.84 21.70
C ALA A 78 -12.51 12.54 21.41
N ALA A 79 -12.97 12.71 20.17
CA ALA A 79 -14.35 12.50 19.76
C ALA A 79 -14.59 11.20 18.98
N VAL A 80 -13.57 10.36 18.78
CA VAL A 80 -13.71 9.09 18.07
C VAL A 80 -14.13 8.02 19.07
N GLU A 81 -15.42 7.70 19.09
CA GLU A 81 -15.94 6.54 19.81
C GLU A 81 -15.30 5.26 19.24
N GLU A 82 -14.99 4.31 20.12
CA GLU A 82 -14.47 2.99 19.78
C GLU A 82 -15.39 2.32 18.74
N GLY A 83 -14.86 2.08 17.53
CA GLY A 83 -15.64 1.52 16.41
C GLY A 83 -16.05 2.51 15.32
N THR A 84 -15.77 3.80 15.46
CA THR A 84 -16.03 4.78 14.37
C THR A 84 -15.02 4.60 13.23
N PRO A 85 -15.46 4.41 11.97
CA PRO A 85 -14.55 4.29 10.86
C PRO A 85 -13.79 5.61 10.66
N LEU A 86 -12.48 5.58 10.79
CA LEU A 86 -11.61 6.75 10.57
C LEU A 86 -11.60 7.22 9.11
N MET A 87 -11.99 6.36 8.19
CA MET A 87 -12.08 6.61 6.75
C MET A 87 -13.28 5.86 6.19
N GLY A 88 -14.34 6.56 5.80
CA GLY A 88 -15.52 6.00 5.15
C GLY A 88 -16.18 4.82 5.90
N GLN A 89 -17.19 4.20 5.30
CA GLN A 89 -17.74 2.95 5.84
C GLN A 89 -16.72 1.82 5.63
N ARG A 90 -16.25 1.20 6.71
CA ARG A 90 -15.40 0.01 6.61
C ARG A 90 -16.19 -1.13 5.98
N HIS A 91 -15.64 -1.72 4.94
CA HIS A 91 -16.09 -3.02 4.47
C HIS A 91 -15.71 -4.07 5.53
N GLY A 92 -16.62 -5.01 5.80
CA GLY A 92 -16.37 -6.06 6.79
C GLY A 92 -15.08 -6.85 6.52
N GLY A 93 -14.43 -7.31 7.60
CA GLY A 93 -13.25 -8.17 7.50
C GLY A 93 -11.90 -7.46 7.42
N VAL A 94 -11.80 -6.17 7.74
CA VAL A 94 -10.53 -5.52 8.05
C VAL A 94 -10.25 -5.72 9.55
N LEU A 95 -9.11 -6.34 9.84
CA LEU A 95 -8.65 -6.67 11.18
C LEU A 95 -7.73 -5.56 11.71
N GLN A 96 -7.54 -5.51 13.02
CA GLN A 96 -6.55 -4.65 13.61
C GLN A 96 -5.16 -5.27 13.47
N GLY A 97 -4.20 -4.52 12.93
CA GLY A 97 -2.81 -4.92 12.78
C GLY A 97 -2.03 -3.91 11.95
N GLY A 98 -0.73 -3.92 12.07
CA GLY A 98 0.19 -3.00 11.42
C GLY A 98 1.32 -3.71 10.68
N PRO A 99 2.48 -3.05 10.53
CA PRO A 99 3.64 -3.61 9.81
C PRO A 99 4.15 -4.95 10.37
N GLU A 100 3.90 -5.25 11.64
CA GLU A 100 4.27 -6.51 12.28
C GLU A 100 3.62 -7.72 11.61
N MET A 101 2.45 -7.53 11.00
CA MET A 101 1.74 -8.58 10.27
C MET A 101 2.49 -9.05 9.02
N ALA A 102 3.40 -8.23 8.47
CA ALA A 102 4.20 -8.61 7.32
C ALA A 102 5.08 -9.83 7.56
N SER A 103 5.56 -10.04 8.78
CA SER A 103 6.40 -11.18 9.13
C SER A 103 5.57 -12.44 9.39
N SER A 104 4.41 -12.33 10.02
CA SER A 104 3.55 -13.48 10.33
C SER A 104 2.82 -14.02 9.09
N GLU A 105 2.58 -13.17 8.09
CA GLU A 105 1.85 -13.50 6.87
C GLU A 105 2.78 -13.56 5.63
N SER A 106 4.04 -13.89 5.81
CA SER A 106 5.06 -13.86 4.73
C SER A 106 4.87 -14.92 3.64
N ASP A 107 4.04 -15.90 3.82
CA ASP A 107 3.62 -16.88 2.82
C ASP A 107 2.58 -16.33 1.84
N ARG A 108 2.01 -15.17 2.13
CA ARG A 108 1.05 -14.44 1.30
C ARG A 108 1.73 -13.36 0.47
N THR A 109 1.11 -12.97 -0.62
CA THR A 109 1.50 -11.77 -1.38
C THR A 109 1.22 -10.51 -0.56
N LEU A 110 2.23 -9.69 -0.34
CA LEU A 110 2.07 -8.43 0.36
C LEU A 110 1.51 -7.36 -0.57
N VAL A 111 0.39 -6.76 -0.16
CA VAL A 111 -0.26 -5.65 -0.86
C VAL A 111 -0.16 -4.40 -0.01
N LEU A 112 0.38 -3.32 -0.59
CA LEU A 112 0.49 -2.00 0.03
C LEU A 112 -0.07 -0.94 -0.93
N MET A 113 -1.03 -0.17 -0.44
CA MET A 113 -1.66 0.90 -1.21
C MET A 113 -1.54 2.21 -0.46
N TRP A 114 -0.79 3.16 -1.02
CA TRP A 114 -0.55 4.46 -0.37
C TRP A 114 -0.02 4.36 1.06
N PRO A 115 1.02 3.55 1.33
CA PRO A 115 1.48 3.32 2.69
C PRO A 115 2.10 4.56 3.34
N ASP A 116 2.67 5.48 2.53
CA ASP A 116 3.43 6.63 3.03
C ASP A 116 2.94 7.91 2.36
N TYR A 117 2.01 8.62 2.98
CA TYR A 117 1.50 9.88 2.42
C TYR A 117 2.61 10.91 2.19
N ALA A 118 2.61 11.53 1.01
CA ALA A 118 3.63 12.48 0.57
C ALA A 118 5.07 11.91 0.58
N GLY A 119 5.23 10.58 0.52
CA GLY A 119 6.51 9.91 0.52
C GLY A 119 7.33 10.06 1.80
N ARG A 120 6.72 10.44 2.92
CA ARG A 120 7.41 10.77 4.18
C ARG A 120 7.18 9.78 5.31
N GLY A 121 6.29 8.81 5.13
CA GLY A 121 5.99 7.80 6.13
C GLY A 121 7.09 6.76 6.29
N ARG A 122 6.95 5.96 7.34
CA ARG A 122 7.77 4.77 7.59
C ARG A 122 6.97 3.48 7.57
N TYR A 123 5.67 3.58 7.33
CA TYR A 123 4.79 2.41 7.35
C TYR A 123 5.19 1.40 6.26
N GLY A 124 5.34 1.87 5.03
CA GLY A 124 5.73 1.02 3.90
C GLY A 124 7.06 0.33 4.13
N ILE A 125 8.11 1.07 4.54
CA ILE A 125 9.43 0.48 4.77
C ILE A 125 9.43 -0.52 5.94
N SER A 126 8.61 -0.28 6.97
CA SER A 126 8.48 -1.22 8.09
C SER A 126 7.80 -2.52 7.65
N CYS A 127 6.76 -2.45 6.81
CA CYS A 127 6.14 -3.62 6.19
C CYS A 127 7.14 -4.40 5.32
N LEU A 128 7.88 -3.70 4.45
CA LEU A 128 8.85 -4.33 3.54
C LEU A 128 9.95 -5.09 4.29
N ARG A 129 10.50 -4.50 5.35
CA ARG A 129 11.57 -5.12 6.16
C ARG A 129 11.09 -6.30 6.97
N GLY A 130 9.82 -6.32 7.38
CA GLY A 130 9.19 -7.48 8.01
C GLY A 130 8.85 -8.61 7.05
N TYR A 131 8.75 -8.31 5.75
CA TYR A 131 8.25 -9.26 4.76
C TYR A 131 9.36 -10.10 4.13
N SER A 132 9.29 -11.41 4.32
CA SER A 132 10.23 -12.38 3.71
C SER A 132 9.67 -13.09 2.48
N GLY A 133 8.41 -12.83 2.11
CA GLY A 133 7.76 -13.44 0.96
C GLY A 133 8.32 -12.97 -0.39
N SER A 134 7.76 -13.49 -1.47
CA SER A 134 8.34 -13.36 -2.81
C SER A 134 7.65 -12.37 -3.73
N VAL A 135 6.44 -11.90 -3.41
CA VAL A 135 5.65 -11.05 -4.29
C VAL A 135 5.13 -9.83 -3.54
N LEU A 136 5.33 -8.64 -4.14
CA LEU A 136 4.73 -7.39 -3.70
C LEU A 136 3.73 -6.91 -4.75
N VAL A 137 2.60 -6.40 -4.30
CA VAL A 137 1.67 -5.60 -5.10
C VAL A 137 1.60 -4.21 -4.50
N LEU A 138 2.01 -3.22 -5.25
CA LEU A 138 2.10 -1.83 -4.82
C LEU A 138 1.14 -0.97 -5.61
N VAL A 139 0.34 -0.15 -4.94
CA VAL A 139 -0.59 0.78 -5.59
C VAL A 139 -0.32 2.19 -5.10
N GLY A 140 -0.09 3.09 -6.05
CA GLY A 140 0.19 4.49 -5.79
C GLY A 140 1.09 5.13 -6.83
N GLU A 141 1.63 6.29 -6.49
CA GLU A 141 2.59 7.02 -7.32
C GLU A 141 4.02 6.60 -7.00
N TRP A 142 4.75 6.17 -8.03
CA TRP A 142 6.18 5.87 -7.94
C TRP A 142 7.02 7.09 -8.33
N ARG A 143 8.29 7.13 -7.96
CA ARG A 143 9.22 8.21 -8.34
C ARG A 143 9.27 8.39 -9.85
N GLY A 144 9.34 9.63 -10.30
CA GLY A 144 9.30 9.98 -11.72
C GLY A 144 7.90 9.91 -12.35
N ALA A 145 6.90 9.40 -11.64
CA ALA A 145 5.52 9.29 -12.09
C ALA A 145 4.57 9.95 -11.07
N THR A 146 4.77 11.23 -10.81
CA THR A 146 3.96 12.03 -9.91
C THR A 146 3.44 13.28 -10.63
N PHE A 147 2.29 13.78 -10.22
CA PHE A 147 1.71 14.97 -10.82
C PHE A 147 2.38 16.24 -10.28
N GLY A 148 3.60 16.50 -10.70
CA GLY A 148 4.34 17.75 -10.65
C GLY A 148 4.27 18.53 -9.34
N SER A 149 3.66 19.70 -9.37
CA SER A 149 3.74 20.74 -8.35
C SER A 149 3.09 20.45 -6.99
N TYR A 150 2.39 19.32 -6.84
CA TYR A 150 1.82 18.93 -5.56
C TYR A 150 2.85 18.41 -4.56
N SER A 151 3.91 17.84 -5.06
CA SER A 151 5.04 17.39 -4.28
C SER A 151 6.10 18.46 -4.15
N ALA A 152 5.72 19.71 -3.89
CA ALA A 152 6.68 20.78 -3.67
C ALA A 152 7.72 20.34 -2.66
N GLY A 153 8.90 19.97 -3.14
CA GLY A 153 10.00 19.45 -2.34
C GLY A 153 10.24 17.94 -2.40
N LEU A 154 9.41 17.16 -3.14
CA LEU A 154 9.62 15.71 -3.29
C LEU A 154 9.41 15.22 -4.74
N PRO A 155 9.93 15.89 -5.78
CA PRO A 155 9.69 15.52 -7.17
C PRO A 155 10.24 14.14 -7.54
N GLU A 156 11.17 13.60 -6.75
CA GLU A 156 11.87 12.35 -7.05
C GLU A 156 11.23 11.13 -6.39
N THR A 157 10.39 11.31 -5.37
CA THR A 157 9.94 10.19 -4.53
C THR A 157 8.53 9.71 -4.81
N GLY A 158 7.74 10.40 -5.62
CA GLY A 158 6.30 10.13 -5.70
C GLY A 158 5.58 10.52 -4.40
N GLN A 159 4.26 10.33 -4.33
CA GLN A 159 3.49 10.72 -3.16
C GLN A 159 3.12 9.56 -2.23
N SER A 160 3.25 8.33 -2.69
CA SER A 160 2.69 7.15 -2.02
C SER A 160 3.71 6.31 -1.28
N PHE A 161 5.00 6.47 -1.60
CA PHE A 161 6.08 5.63 -1.07
C PHE A 161 7.29 6.48 -0.70
N SER A 162 7.92 6.21 0.44
CA SER A 162 9.15 6.89 0.83
C SER A 162 10.31 6.53 -0.11
N ALA A 163 11.32 7.42 -0.21
CA ALA A 163 12.50 7.19 -1.05
C ALA A 163 13.26 5.92 -0.63
N GLU A 164 13.36 5.69 0.68
CA GLU A 164 13.99 4.50 1.26
C GLU A 164 13.25 3.22 0.85
N PHE A 165 11.92 3.22 0.93
CA PHE A 165 11.10 2.10 0.48
C PHE A 165 11.32 1.78 -1.00
N GLN A 166 11.26 2.80 -1.87
CA GLN A 166 11.44 2.62 -3.31
C GLN A 166 12.81 2.06 -3.65
N ALA A 167 13.86 2.54 -2.97
CA ALA A 167 15.22 2.04 -3.18
C ALA A 167 15.35 0.56 -2.77
N GLU A 168 14.81 0.15 -1.62
CA GLU A 168 14.87 -1.25 -1.16
C GLU A 168 14.03 -2.18 -2.06
N VAL A 169 12.89 -1.72 -2.58
CA VAL A 169 12.11 -2.51 -3.55
C VAL A 169 12.90 -2.71 -4.83
N GLU A 170 13.48 -1.65 -5.41
CA GLU A 170 14.25 -1.76 -6.65
C GLU A 170 15.54 -2.58 -6.49
N ASP A 171 16.16 -2.57 -5.31
CA ASP A 171 17.32 -3.42 -5.01
C ASP A 171 16.91 -4.90 -4.89
N GLY A 172 15.88 -5.20 -4.12
CA GLY A 172 15.49 -6.57 -3.75
C GLY A 172 14.50 -7.26 -4.68
N PHE A 173 13.80 -6.51 -5.55
CA PHE A 173 12.74 -7.03 -6.39
C PHE A 173 12.88 -6.56 -7.84
N GLU A 174 12.25 -7.29 -8.76
CA GLU A 174 12.11 -6.94 -10.17
C GLU A 174 10.63 -6.61 -10.48
N LEU A 175 10.41 -5.58 -11.27
CA LEU A 175 9.09 -5.21 -11.76
C LEU A 175 8.63 -6.23 -12.80
N VAL A 176 7.48 -6.86 -12.57
CA VAL A 176 6.92 -7.88 -13.45
C VAL A 176 5.79 -7.33 -14.32
N GLU A 177 4.96 -6.48 -13.75
CA GLU A 177 3.78 -5.94 -14.42
C GLU A 177 3.41 -4.57 -13.85
N GLU A 178 2.97 -3.68 -14.72
CA GLU A 178 2.45 -2.37 -14.34
C GLU A 178 1.10 -2.14 -15.03
N ILE A 179 0.09 -1.72 -14.27
CA ILE A 179 -1.26 -1.48 -14.75
C ILE A 179 -1.68 -0.06 -14.37
N PRO A 180 -2.02 0.79 -15.34
CA PRO A 180 -2.57 2.11 -15.05
C PRO A 180 -3.95 1.99 -14.39
N LEU A 181 -4.21 2.86 -13.43
CA LEU A 181 -5.49 2.93 -12.74
C LEU A 181 -6.25 4.22 -13.10
N PRO A 182 -7.57 4.25 -12.95
CA PRO A 182 -8.30 5.50 -12.92
C PRO A 182 -7.81 6.36 -11.77
N ASN A 183 -7.55 7.62 -12.06
CA ASN A 183 -6.94 8.52 -11.09
C ASN A 183 -7.92 9.57 -10.56
N TRP A 184 -7.85 9.84 -9.28
CA TRP A 184 -8.39 11.07 -8.75
C TRP A 184 -7.66 12.28 -9.37
N PRO A 185 -8.31 13.46 -9.50
CA PRO A 185 -7.62 14.64 -9.99
C PRO A 185 -6.32 14.90 -9.26
N TYR A 186 -5.24 15.11 -10.01
CA TYR A 186 -3.87 15.38 -9.54
C TYR A 186 -3.11 14.16 -8.96
N PHE A 187 -3.54 12.94 -9.27
CA PHE A 187 -2.82 11.72 -8.92
C PHE A 187 -2.51 10.90 -10.17
N LEU A 188 -1.44 10.09 -10.10
CA LEU A 188 -0.99 9.19 -11.16
C LEU A 188 -0.77 7.77 -10.61
N ASP A 189 -1.77 7.25 -9.93
CA ASP A 189 -1.70 5.91 -9.36
C ASP A 189 -1.53 4.85 -10.43
N ARG A 190 -0.71 3.88 -10.12
CA ARG A 190 -0.52 2.65 -10.87
C ARG A 190 -0.53 1.48 -9.91
N LEU A 191 -0.93 0.33 -10.41
CA LEU A 191 -0.66 -0.94 -9.75
C LEU A 191 0.61 -1.52 -10.33
N ALA A 192 1.57 -1.86 -9.49
CA ALA A 192 2.83 -2.47 -9.86
C ALA A 192 3.02 -3.80 -9.13
N ILE A 193 3.34 -4.87 -9.85
CA ILE A 193 3.62 -6.19 -9.31
C ILE A 193 5.11 -6.45 -9.39
N TRP A 194 5.69 -6.76 -8.25
CA TRP A 194 7.12 -7.00 -8.10
C TRP A 194 7.38 -8.40 -7.57
N LYS A 195 8.43 -9.05 -8.07
CA LYS A 195 8.90 -10.34 -7.57
C LYS A 195 10.28 -10.21 -6.97
N ARG A 196 10.52 -10.90 -5.84
CA ARG A 196 11.83 -10.92 -5.20
C ARG A 196 12.85 -11.52 -6.15
N LYS A 197 13.98 -10.84 -6.31
CA LYS A 197 15.11 -11.32 -7.09
C LYS A 197 15.66 -12.61 -6.49
N VAL A 198 15.91 -13.61 -7.31
CA VAL A 198 16.58 -14.83 -6.88
C VAL A 198 18.04 -14.49 -6.62
N SER A 199 18.52 -14.72 -5.39
CA SER A 199 19.92 -14.53 -5.07
C SER A 199 20.77 -15.54 -5.85
N ALA A 200 21.72 -15.06 -6.64
CA ALA A 200 22.61 -15.90 -7.48
C ALA A 200 23.40 -16.98 -6.72
N THR A 201 23.39 -16.93 -5.40
CA THR A 201 24.07 -17.91 -4.52
C THR A 201 23.37 -19.27 -4.47
N LYS A 202 22.12 -19.41 -4.91
CA LYS A 202 21.41 -20.70 -4.90
C LYS A 202 21.57 -21.53 -6.16
N GLU A 203 22.05 -20.95 -7.26
CA GLU A 203 22.24 -21.70 -8.52
C GLU A 203 23.52 -22.54 -8.57
N LEU A 204 24.51 -22.26 -7.71
CA LEU A 204 25.75 -23.07 -7.68
C LEU A 204 25.58 -24.42 -6.96
N CYS A 205 24.59 -24.56 -6.09
CA CYS A 205 24.39 -25.81 -5.33
C CYS A 205 23.53 -26.85 -6.05
N ALA A 206 22.87 -26.49 -7.17
CA ALA A 206 21.98 -27.39 -7.92
C ALA A 206 22.67 -28.05 -9.14
N LYS A 207 23.94 -27.77 -9.42
CA LYS A 207 24.68 -28.34 -10.57
C LYS A 207 25.64 -29.46 -10.19
N ASP A 208 25.76 -29.82 -8.91
CA ASP A 208 26.67 -30.87 -8.42
C ASP A 208 25.92 -32.06 -7.77
N VAL A 209 24.75 -32.43 -8.30
CA VAL A 209 24.07 -33.70 -7.96
C VAL A 209 23.66 -34.46 -9.20
#